data_65ebbfd62058b0afc65d7cb6bf5f415d
#
_entry.id   65ebbfd62058b0afc65d7cb6bf5f415d
#
_cell.length_a   1.000
_cell.length_b   1.000
_cell.length_c   1.000
_cell.angle_alpha   90.00
_cell.angle_beta   90.00
_cell.angle_gamma   90.00
#
_symmetry.space_group_name_H-M   'P 1'
#
loop_
_entity.id
_entity.type
_entity.pdbx_description
1 polymer ?
#
loop_
_entity_poly.entity_id
_entity_poly.type
_entity_poly.pdbx_seq_one_letter_code
_entity_poly.pdbx_strand_id
1 'polypeptide(L)'
;IPSRNRFNIFLVDNWNRSEFRQISQLSKLKYGQARSPLQYNVSHFTFISDENGIGNRYAGFFTTKRAGLDTIFKIGEEYLRNPSPVDLDSTLKVWSKTEPDSVGYISLTNDSAYVFPITNYQSGLLESRGAGDNNQVSEVRQEGDLKFLYKLRINEDALKRRNINAKPTEYVKE
;
A
#
# COMPACT_ATOMS: atom_id res chain seq x y z
N ILE A 1 -20.69 -16.86 0.76
CA ILE A 1 -20.25 -16.60 -0.64
C ILE A 1 -19.10 -15.60 -0.56
N PRO A 2 -17.87 -15.96 -0.98
CA PRO A 2 -16.76 -15.01 -0.94
C PRO A 2 -17.12 -13.80 -1.82
N SER A 3 -17.07 -12.60 -1.25
CA SER A 3 -17.18 -11.37 -2.03
C SER A 3 -16.10 -11.33 -3.09
N ARG A 4 -16.47 -11.19 -4.36
CA ARG A 4 -15.51 -11.07 -5.48
C ARG A 4 -14.74 -9.75 -5.45
N ASN A 5 -15.27 -8.73 -4.76
CA ASN A 5 -14.66 -7.41 -4.66
C ASN A 5 -13.99 -7.26 -3.30
N ARG A 6 -12.68 -7.48 -3.27
CA ARG A 6 -11.85 -7.26 -2.08
C ARG A 6 -11.06 -5.96 -2.25
N PHE A 7 -11.18 -5.07 -1.28
CA PHE A 7 -10.33 -3.89 -1.23
C PHE A 7 -8.98 -4.25 -0.63
N ASN A 8 -7.92 -3.76 -1.28
CA ASN A 8 -6.55 -3.87 -0.81
C ASN A 8 -5.91 -2.48 -0.74
N ILE A 9 -4.81 -2.37 0.00
CA ILE A 9 -4.02 -1.16 0.08
C ILE A 9 -2.95 -1.18 -1.00
N PHE A 10 -2.86 -0.10 -1.76
CA PHE A 10 -1.85 0.12 -2.78
C PHE A 10 -1.05 1.39 -2.45
N LEU A 11 0.22 1.38 -2.79
CA LEU A 11 1.10 2.53 -2.80
C LEU A 11 1.34 2.95 -4.24
N VAL A 12 1.16 4.24 -4.51
CA VAL A 12 1.59 4.85 -5.77
C VAL A 12 2.81 5.70 -5.47
N ASP A 13 3.96 5.28 -5.97
CA ASP A 13 5.20 6.00 -5.80
C ASP A 13 5.33 7.13 -6.81
N ASN A 14 6.01 8.21 -6.42
CA ASN A 14 6.32 9.36 -7.27
C ASN A 14 5.12 9.98 -7.99
N TRP A 15 3.97 10.02 -7.35
CA TRP A 15 2.70 10.46 -7.92
C TRP A 15 2.79 11.79 -8.70
N ASN A 16 3.53 12.78 -8.19
CA ASN A 16 3.62 14.13 -8.78
C ASN A 16 4.99 14.44 -9.41
N ARG A 17 5.94 13.50 -9.41
CA ARG A 17 7.35 13.81 -9.69
C ARG A 17 7.97 13.00 -10.84
N SER A 18 7.27 12.02 -11.36
CA SER A 18 7.78 11.13 -12.41
C SER A 18 6.70 10.81 -13.42
N GLU A 19 7.09 10.73 -14.69
CA GLU A 19 6.24 10.20 -15.76
C GLU A 19 5.98 8.70 -15.57
N PHE A 20 6.92 8.00 -14.94
CA PHE A 20 6.85 6.56 -14.68
C PHE A 20 6.43 6.30 -13.23
N ARG A 21 5.14 6.18 -13.02
CA ARG A 21 4.54 5.89 -11.71
C ARG A 21 4.58 4.39 -11.47
N GLN A 22 4.99 4.00 -10.27
CA GLN A 22 4.94 2.60 -9.84
C GLN A 22 3.78 2.41 -8.89
N ILE A 23 3.01 1.34 -9.08
CA ILE A 23 1.92 0.94 -8.18
C ILE A 23 2.30 -0.38 -7.53
N SER A 24 2.36 -0.37 -6.21
CA SER A 24 2.71 -1.54 -5.41
C SER A 24 1.56 -1.95 -4.50
N GLN A 25 1.18 -3.23 -4.52
CA GLN A 25 0.17 -3.76 -3.62
C GLN A 25 0.79 -4.06 -2.25
N LEU A 26 0.35 -3.35 -1.22
CA LEU A 26 0.88 -3.46 0.13
C LEU A 26 0.14 -4.50 0.99
N SER A 27 -1.17 -4.66 0.83
CA SER A 27 -1.93 -5.69 1.54
C SER A 27 -2.28 -6.84 0.62
N LYS A 28 -2.10 -8.08 1.14
CA LYS A 28 -2.46 -9.32 0.45
C LYS A 28 -3.24 -10.20 1.42
N LEU A 29 -4.41 -9.70 1.84
CA LEU A 29 -5.26 -10.41 2.79
C LEU A 29 -5.86 -11.66 2.16
N LYS A 30 -5.89 -12.75 2.91
CA LYS A 30 -6.52 -14.00 2.48
C LYS A 30 -8.04 -13.86 2.46
N TYR A 31 -8.58 -13.18 3.46
CA TYR A 31 -10.01 -12.92 3.64
C TYR A 31 -10.23 -11.45 3.99
N GLY A 32 -11.50 -11.01 3.96
CA GLY A 32 -11.86 -9.66 4.36
C GLY A 32 -11.39 -8.56 3.42
N GLN A 33 -11.38 -7.36 3.92
CA GLN A 33 -11.07 -6.13 3.19
C GLN A 33 -10.07 -5.28 3.94
N ALA A 34 -9.25 -4.51 3.22
CA ALA A 34 -8.37 -3.51 3.77
C ALA A 34 -8.89 -2.11 3.39
N ARG A 35 -9.09 -1.25 4.38
CA ARG A 35 -9.65 0.10 4.20
C ARG A 35 -9.02 1.11 5.15
N SER A 36 -9.29 2.40 4.92
CA SER A 36 -8.80 3.51 5.76
C SER A 36 -7.27 3.48 5.97
N PRO A 37 -6.46 3.46 4.89
CA PRO A 37 -5.01 3.48 5.04
C PRO A 37 -4.55 4.80 5.63
N LEU A 38 -3.55 4.73 6.50
CA LEU A 38 -2.91 5.87 7.13
C LEU A 38 -1.40 5.61 7.23
N GLN A 39 -0.59 6.48 6.64
CA GLN A 39 0.84 6.44 6.90
C GLN A 39 1.09 6.88 8.34
N TYR A 40 1.66 5.99 9.14
CA TYR A 40 1.89 6.24 10.56
C TYR A 40 3.27 6.85 10.82
N ASN A 41 4.30 6.30 10.18
CA ASN A 41 5.67 6.83 10.19
C ASN A 41 6.39 6.42 8.89
N VAL A 42 7.69 6.68 8.80
CA VAL A 42 8.50 6.36 7.62
C VAL A 42 8.48 4.86 7.27
N SER A 43 8.38 3.99 8.28
CA SER A 43 8.50 2.53 8.12
C SER A 43 7.16 1.80 8.17
N HIS A 44 6.10 2.45 8.68
CA HIS A 44 4.83 1.78 8.92
C HIS A 44 3.64 2.59 8.38
N PHE A 45 2.66 1.87 7.90
CA PHE A 45 1.31 2.34 7.70
C PHE A 45 0.33 1.50 8.52
N THR A 46 -0.85 2.03 8.76
CA THR A 46 -1.94 1.31 9.43
C THR A 46 -3.18 1.32 8.54
N PHE A 47 -4.03 0.34 8.74
CA PHE A 47 -5.30 0.24 8.04
C PHE A 47 -6.28 -0.60 8.87
N ILE A 48 -7.53 -0.62 8.47
CA ILE A 48 -8.56 -1.46 9.07
C ILE A 48 -8.72 -2.70 8.20
N SER A 49 -8.76 -3.87 8.83
CA SER A 49 -9.15 -5.12 8.18
C SER A 49 -10.13 -5.90 9.04
N ASP A 50 -11.05 -6.56 8.37
CA ASP A 50 -12.02 -7.50 8.95
C ASP A 50 -11.65 -8.96 8.63
N GLU A 51 -10.38 -9.24 8.36
CA GLU A 51 -9.89 -10.58 8.01
C GLU A 51 -10.22 -11.64 9.07
N ASN A 52 -10.29 -11.27 10.33
CA ASN A 52 -10.69 -12.14 11.43
C ASN A 52 -12.20 -12.13 11.73
N GLY A 53 -13.01 -11.46 10.90
CA GLY A 53 -14.46 -11.34 11.02
C GLY A 53 -14.93 -10.09 11.76
N ILE A 54 -14.03 -9.31 12.37
CA ILE A 54 -14.32 -8.04 13.05
C ILE A 54 -13.31 -7.00 12.59
N GLY A 55 -13.77 -5.77 12.30
CA GLY A 55 -12.88 -4.67 11.96
C GLY A 55 -11.83 -4.42 13.04
N ASN A 56 -10.57 -4.68 12.74
CA ASN A 56 -9.42 -4.47 13.61
C ASN A 56 -8.38 -3.59 12.93
N ARG A 57 -7.50 -2.99 13.72
CA ARG A 57 -6.36 -2.24 13.21
C ARG A 57 -5.22 -3.19 12.89
N TYR A 58 -4.75 -3.09 11.67
CA TYR A 58 -3.55 -3.74 11.19
C TYR A 58 -2.45 -2.72 10.93
N ALA A 59 -1.22 -3.14 11.01
CA ALA A 59 -0.08 -2.39 10.55
C ALA A 59 0.62 -3.12 9.41
N GLY A 60 1.27 -2.36 8.55
CA GLY A 60 2.18 -2.86 7.55
C GLY A 60 3.55 -2.22 7.74
N PHE A 61 4.59 -3.03 7.73
CA PHE A 61 5.98 -2.58 7.69
C PHE A 61 6.46 -2.59 6.25
N PHE A 62 6.89 -1.44 5.74
CA PHE A 62 7.38 -1.32 4.37
C PHE A 62 8.64 -2.15 4.15
N THR A 63 8.66 -2.88 3.05
CA THR A 63 9.82 -3.63 2.58
C THR A 63 10.05 -3.32 1.11
N THR A 64 11.27 -3.01 0.75
CA THR A 64 11.65 -2.68 -0.62
C THR A 64 12.74 -3.61 -1.09
N LYS A 65 12.57 -4.20 -2.28
CA LYS A 65 13.56 -5.05 -2.93
C LYS A 65 13.91 -4.46 -4.28
N ARG A 66 15.19 -4.48 -4.65
CA ARG A 66 15.59 -4.15 -6.02
C ARG A 66 14.97 -5.16 -6.99
N ALA A 67 14.31 -4.66 -8.03
CA ALA A 67 13.64 -5.46 -9.04
C ALA A 67 14.35 -5.47 -10.39
N GLY A 68 15.30 -4.55 -10.59
CA GLY A 68 16.06 -4.42 -11.83
C GLY A 68 16.36 -2.97 -12.20
N LEU A 69 16.73 -2.79 -13.46
CA LEU A 69 16.95 -1.48 -14.08
C LEU A 69 16.09 -1.41 -15.34
N ASP A 70 15.35 -0.34 -15.48
CA ASP A 70 14.74 0.01 -16.76
C ASP A 70 15.62 0.99 -17.51
N THR A 71 15.69 0.81 -18.82
CA THR A 71 16.37 1.73 -19.74
C THR A 71 15.34 2.67 -20.33
N ILE A 72 15.61 3.97 -20.24
CA ILE A 72 14.76 5.02 -20.81
C ILE A 72 15.52 5.68 -21.94
N PHE A 73 14.93 5.68 -23.12
CA PHE A 73 15.43 6.39 -24.30
C PHE A 73 14.64 7.68 -24.48
N LYS A 74 15.33 8.79 -24.63
CA LYS A 74 14.72 10.05 -25.05
C LYS A 74 14.99 10.27 -26.53
N ILE A 75 13.94 10.52 -27.33
CA ILE A 75 14.01 10.78 -28.77
C ILE A 75 13.07 11.95 -29.07
N GLY A 76 13.62 13.14 -29.30
CA GLY A 76 12.83 14.37 -29.42
C GLY A 76 12.06 14.67 -28.15
N GLU A 77 10.74 14.72 -28.22
CA GLU A 77 9.84 14.94 -27.08
C GLU A 77 9.34 13.63 -26.47
N GLU A 78 9.69 12.47 -27.04
CA GLU A 78 9.20 11.18 -26.60
C GLU A 78 10.18 10.46 -25.66
N TYR A 79 9.60 9.73 -24.69
CA TYR A 79 10.33 8.85 -23.78
C TYR A 79 9.85 7.42 -23.95
N LEU A 80 10.76 6.53 -24.31
CA LEU A 80 10.49 5.10 -24.44
C LEU A 80 11.12 4.34 -23.29
N ARG A 81 10.34 3.48 -22.64
CA ARG A 81 10.80 2.63 -21.55
C ARG A 81 10.96 1.19 -22.03
N ASN A 82 12.18 0.66 -21.97
CA ASN A 82 12.51 -0.69 -22.45
C ASN A 82 11.92 -0.98 -23.85
N PRO A 83 12.07 -0.11 -24.84
CA PRO A 83 11.45 -0.32 -26.15
C PRO A 83 12.01 -1.59 -26.80
N SER A 84 11.17 -2.25 -27.58
CA SER A 84 11.68 -3.25 -28.50
C SER A 84 12.56 -2.59 -29.57
N PRO A 85 13.47 -3.33 -30.21
CA PRO A 85 14.28 -2.78 -31.30
C PRO A 85 13.43 -2.16 -32.43
N VAL A 86 12.25 -2.72 -32.68
CA VAL A 86 11.30 -2.23 -33.70
C VAL A 86 10.68 -0.90 -33.29
N ASP A 87 10.27 -0.76 -32.02
CA ASP A 87 9.70 0.47 -31.50
C ASP A 87 10.74 1.59 -31.50
N LEU A 88 11.97 1.26 -31.09
CA LEU A 88 13.08 2.21 -31.09
C LEU A 88 13.38 2.73 -32.51
N ASP A 89 13.51 1.83 -33.47
CA ASP A 89 13.80 2.18 -34.89
C ASP A 89 12.66 3.00 -35.49
N SER A 90 11.40 2.62 -35.21
CA SER A 90 10.25 3.37 -35.74
C SER A 90 10.16 4.79 -35.17
N THR A 91 10.43 4.97 -33.89
CA THR A 91 10.43 6.29 -33.25
C THR A 91 11.60 7.14 -33.76
N LEU A 92 12.79 6.57 -33.90
CA LEU A 92 13.94 7.27 -34.51
C LEU A 92 13.63 7.78 -35.93
N LYS A 93 12.96 6.98 -36.76
CA LYS A 93 12.50 7.39 -38.09
C LYS A 93 11.50 8.53 -38.05
N VAL A 94 10.52 8.49 -37.16
CA VAL A 94 9.54 9.56 -36.98
C VAL A 94 10.23 10.89 -36.67
N TRP A 95 11.25 10.88 -35.84
CA TRP A 95 12.02 12.06 -35.44
C TRP A 95 13.21 12.36 -36.37
N SER A 96 13.36 11.61 -37.47
CA SER A 96 14.48 11.75 -38.42
C SER A 96 15.85 11.72 -37.75
N LYS A 97 16.01 10.83 -36.78
CA LYS A 97 17.24 10.63 -36.00
C LYS A 97 17.83 9.25 -36.23
N THR A 98 19.14 9.14 -36.08
CA THR A 98 19.88 7.89 -36.17
C THR A 98 20.17 7.29 -34.80
N GLU A 99 20.17 8.13 -33.76
CA GLU A 99 20.45 7.74 -32.36
C GLU A 99 19.53 8.49 -31.39
N PRO A 100 19.27 7.93 -30.21
CA PRO A 100 18.54 8.62 -29.16
C PRO A 100 19.29 9.86 -28.66
N ASP A 101 18.56 10.90 -28.22
CA ASP A 101 19.16 12.09 -27.63
C ASP A 101 19.85 11.81 -26.31
N SER A 102 19.30 10.90 -25.53
CA SER A 102 19.91 10.40 -24.30
C SER A 102 19.36 9.02 -23.93
N VAL A 103 20.18 8.28 -23.18
CA VAL A 103 19.79 7.01 -22.58
C VAL A 103 20.01 7.12 -21.07
N GLY A 104 18.94 6.91 -20.33
CA GLY A 104 18.94 6.92 -18.86
C GLY A 104 18.56 5.57 -18.29
N TYR A 105 18.85 5.38 -17.01
CA TYR A 105 18.47 4.15 -16.27
C TYR A 105 17.68 4.50 -15.04
N ILE A 106 16.55 3.80 -14.84
CA ILE A 106 15.72 3.92 -13.65
C ILE A 106 15.83 2.63 -12.85
N SER A 107 16.29 2.75 -11.60
CA SER A 107 16.30 1.61 -10.69
C SER A 107 14.88 1.26 -10.28
N LEU A 108 14.46 0.03 -10.59
CA LEU A 108 13.18 -0.48 -10.16
C LEU A 108 13.29 -1.06 -8.75
N THR A 109 12.27 -0.76 -7.97
CA THR A 109 12.07 -1.36 -6.66
C THR A 109 10.69 -1.98 -6.62
N ASN A 110 10.60 -3.19 -6.09
CA ASN A 110 9.31 -3.80 -5.73
C ASN A 110 9.03 -3.49 -4.27
N ASP A 111 8.13 -2.54 -4.06
CA ASP A 111 7.64 -2.24 -2.73
C ASP A 111 6.59 -3.26 -2.34
N SER A 112 6.69 -3.70 -1.12
CA SER A 112 5.80 -4.65 -0.49
C SER A 112 5.66 -4.29 0.99
N ALA A 113 4.83 -5.01 1.71
CA ALA A 113 4.75 -4.83 3.15
C ALA A 113 4.53 -6.17 3.86
N TYR A 114 5.11 -6.28 5.03
CA TYR A 114 4.73 -7.30 5.99
C TYR A 114 3.58 -6.76 6.83
N VAL A 115 2.42 -7.42 6.76
CA VAL A 115 1.17 -7.00 7.39
C VAL A 115 0.86 -7.87 8.59
N PHE A 116 0.42 -7.24 9.69
CA PHE A 116 0.09 -7.92 10.96
C PHE A 116 -0.95 -7.14 11.75
N PRO A 117 -1.81 -7.81 12.56
CA PRO A 117 -2.75 -7.14 13.44
C PRO A 117 -2.05 -6.45 14.61
N ILE A 118 -2.55 -5.28 15.01
CA ILE A 118 -2.08 -4.55 16.19
C ILE A 118 -3.18 -4.29 17.21
N THR A 119 -4.40 -4.72 16.94
CA THR A 119 -5.51 -4.77 17.88
C THR A 119 -6.24 -6.10 17.79
N ASN A 120 -6.96 -6.44 18.84
CA ASN A 120 -7.90 -7.57 18.88
C ASN A 120 -9.18 -7.09 19.58
N TYR A 121 -9.87 -6.16 18.93
CA TYR A 121 -11.12 -5.62 19.45
C TYR A 121 -12.23 -6.67 19.38
N GLN A 122 -13.11 -6.64 20.38
CA GLN A 122 -14.33 -7.45 20.40
C GLN A 122 -15.48 -6.76 19.66
N SER A 123 -15.34 -5.46 19.40
CA SER A 123 -16.28 -4.61 18.68
C SER A 123 -15.66 -4.07 17.41
N GLY A 124 -16.47 -3.83 16.38
CA GLY A 124 -15.97 -3.45 15.06
C GLY A 124 -15.35 -2.06 15.01
N LEU A 125 -14.11 -1.97 14.57
CA LEU A 125 -13.47 -0.72 14.18
C LEU A 125 -14.01 -0.31 12.80
N LEU A 126 -14.76 0.80 12.76
CA LEU A 126 -15.43 1.26 11.55
C LEU A 126 -14.58 2.22 10.71
N GLU A 127 -13.92 3.17 11.37
CA GLU A 127 -13.13 4.21 10.73
C GLU A 127 -11.89 4.54 11.57
N SER A 128 -10.81 4.96 10.91
CA SER A 128 -9.60 5.43 11.55
C SER A 128 -8.93 6.50 10.72
N ARG A 129 -8.49 7.58 11.39
CA ARG A 129 -7.77 8.70 10.78
C ARG A 129 -6.65 9.20 11.69
N GLY A 130 -5.71 9.93 11.11
CA GLY A 130 -4.73 10.70 11.90
C GLY A 130 -5.44 11.78 12.73
N ALA A 131 -5.03 11.96 13.97
CA ALA A 131 -5.64 12.91 14.91
C ALA A 131 -4.59 13.91 15.45
N GLY A 132 -4.18 14.84 14.60
CA GLY A 132 -3.15 15.82 14.92
C GLY A 132 -1.74 15.23 14.91
N ASP A 133 -0.83 15.90 15.61
CA ASP A 133 0.57 15.51 15.70
C ASP A 133 0.80 14.40 16.73
N ASN A 134 2.02 13.86 16.76
CA ASN A 134 2.48 12.93 17.80
C ASN A 134 1.86 11.53 17.80
N ASN A 135 1.74 10.91 16.63
CA ASN A 135 1.36 9.50 16.52
C ASN A 135 -0.02 9.19 17.13
N GLN A 136 -0.93 10.17 17.09
CA GLN A 136 -2.30 10.00 17.55
C GLN A 136 -3.21 9.63 16.38
N VAL A 137 -4.21 8.82 16.70
CA VAL A 137 -5.27 8.44 15.77
C VAL A 137 -6.62 8.67 16.42
N SER A 138 -7.58 9.06 15.61
CA SER A 138 -9.00 8.98 15.95
C SER A 138 -9.58 7.71 15.35
N GLU A 139 -10.49 7.09 16.06
CA GLU A 139 -11.19 5.91 15.56
C GLU A 139 -12.64 5.86 16.02
N VAL A 140 -13.49 5.34 15.15
CA VAL A 140 -14.89 5.07 15.46
C VAL A 140 -15.07 3.59 15.64
N ARG A 141 -15.58 3.17 16.81
CA ARG A 141 -15.93 1.78 17.11
C ARG A 141 -17.42 1.61 17.26
N GLN A 142 -17.90 0.46 16.83
CA GLN A 142 -19.27 0.02 17.07
C GLN A 142 -19.28 -0.84 18.33
N GLU A 143 -20.02 -0.41 19.37
CA GLU A 143 -20.17 -1.15 20.61
C GLU A 143 -21.68 -1.33 20.87
N GLY A 144 -22.18 -2.51 20.56
CA GLY A 144 -23.62 -2.75 20.50
C GLY A 144 -24.29 -1.87 19.42
N ASP A 145 -25.32 -1.13 19.80
CA ASP A 145 -26.04 -0.21 18.92
C ASP A 145 -25.43 1.20 18.87
N LEU A 146 -24.38 1.45 19.64
CA LEU A 146 -23.76 2.76 19.77
C LEU A 146 -22.45 2.84 18.98
N LYS A 147 -22.11 4.05 18.56
CA LYS A 147 -20.82 4.38 17.96
C LYS A 147 -20.09 5.35 18.85
N PHE A 148 -18.85 4.99 19.17
CA PHE A 148 -17.97 5.81 20.01
C PHE A 148 -16.79 6.33 19.20
N LEU A 149 -16.46 7.60 19.42
CA LEU A 149 -15.25 8.23 18.88
C LEU A 149 -14.15 8.22 19.94
N TYR A 150 -13.05 7.58 19.63
CA TYR A 150 -11.87 7.54 20.46
C TYR A 150 -10.72 8.34 19.85
N LYS A 151 -9.92 8.97 20.70
CA LYS A 151 -8.61 9.52 20.34
C LYS A 151 -7.56 8.81 21.18
N LEU A 152 -6.62 8.18 20.52
CA LEU A 152 -5.61 7.36 21.20
C LEU A 152 -4.26 7.40 20.47
N ARG A 153 -3.24 6.90 21.15
CA ARG A 153 -1.94 6.60 20.51
C ARG A 153 -1.88 5.13 20.15
N ILE A 154 -1.26 4.83 19.02
CA ILE A 154 -1.00 3.45 18.61
C ILE A 154 0.03 2.86 19.57
N ASN A 155 -0.18 1.60 19.97
CA ASN A 155 0.75 0.90 20.83
C ASN A 155 2.05 0.59 20.06
N GLU A 156 3.12 1.31 20.38
CA GLU A 156 4.45 1.14 19.79
C GLU A 156 5.03 -0.26 20.02
N ASP A 157 4.74 -0.87 21.16
CA ASP A 157 5.20 -2.24 21.43
C ASP A 157 4.50 -3.25 20.53
N ALA A 158 3.24 -3.04 20.20
CA ALA A 158 2.53 -3.87 19.23
C ALA A 158 3.16 -3.77 17.83
N LEU A 159 3.61 -2.57 17.41
CA LEU A 159 4.33 -2.37 16.17
C LEU A 159 5.69 -3.10 16.15
N LYS A 160 6.43 -3.04 17.24
CA LYS A 160 7.77 -3.63 17.36
C LYS A 160 7.73 -5.15 17.51
N ARG A 161 6.91 -5.65 18.43
CA ARG A 161 6.89 -7.06 18.82
C ARG A 161 6.04 -7.92 17.90
N ARG A 162 5.05 -7.32 17.21
CA ARG A 162 4.14 -8.03 16.29
C ARG A 162 3.46 -9.25 16.94
N ASN A 163 3.14 -9.13 18.23
CA ASN A 163 2.71 -10.23 19.09
C ASN A 163 1.20 -10.30 19.30
N ILE A 164 0.44 -9.42 18.65
CA ILE A 164 -1.03 -9.48 18.73
C ILE A 164 -1.52 -10.49 17.71
N ASN A 165 -2.21 -11.49 18.24
CA ASN A 165 -2.89 -12.50 17.43
C ASN A 165 -4.39 -12.19 17.44
N ALA A 166 -4.90 -11.62 16.35
CA ALA A 166 -6.32 -11.38 16.21
C ALA A 166 -7.04 -12.72 16.03
N LYS A 167 -7.84 -13.08 17.04
CA LYS A 167 -8.57 -14.35 17.02
C LYS A 167 -9.69 -14.30 15.99
N PRO A 168 -9.79 -15.29 15.09
CA PRO A 168 -10.91 -15.37 14.17
C PRO A 168 -12.22 -15.58 14.92
N THR A 169 -13.28 -14.96 14.44
CA THR A 169 -14.64 -15.20 14.91
C THR A 169 -15.12 -16.60 14.48
N GLU A 170 -16.15 -17.11 15.13
CA GLU A 170 -16.74 -18.41 14.73
C GLU A 170 -17.18 -18.38 13.26
N TYR A 171 -17.76 -17.26 12.79
CA TYR A 171 -18.13 -17.08 11.39
C TYR A 171 -16.99 -17.26 10.38
N VAL A 172 -15.76 -16.90 10.74
CA VAL A 172 -14.59 -17.05 9.86
C VAL A 172 -13.96 -18.44 9.96
N LYS A 173 -14.26 -19.16 11.03
CA LYS A 173 -13.77 -20.54 11.23
C LYS A 173 -14.57 -21.58 10.43
N GLU A 174 -15.83 -21.28 10.11
CA GLU A 174 -16.69 -22.08 9.24
C GLU A 174 -16.36 -21.88 7.74
#